data_2da01da4a746e4b20b8768ae77107e0f
#
_entry.id   2da01da4a746e4b20b8768ae77107e0f
#
_cell.length_a   1.000
_cell.length_b   1.000
_cell.length_c   1.000
_cell.angle_alpha   90.00
_cell.angle_beta   90.00
_cell.angle_gamma   90.00
#
_symmetry.space_group_name_H-M   'P 1'
#
loop_
_entity.id
_entity.type
_entity.pdbx_description
1 polymer ?
#
loop_
_entity_poly.entity_id
_entity_poly.type
_entity_poly.pdbx_seq_one_letter_code
_entity_poly.pdbx_strand_id
1 'polypeptide(L)'
;MFFELRQYNIKSGQRKNWVQLMEEEILPFQLSKGMVVVGSFVSENLDEDGDLYVWLRRFESEAQREDLYRSVYETDHWKDNLGPRVGELIDREKISVTRIVPTPKSIIR
;
A
#
# COMPACT_ATOMS: atom_id res chain seq x y z
N MET A 1 10.00 -4.94 -15.36
CA MET A 1 9.11 -5.05 -14.17
C MET A 1 9.78 -4.42 -12.95
N PHE A 2 9.02 -4.00 -11.98
CA PHE A 2 9.50 -3.44 -10.72
C PHE A 2 8.43 -3.58 -9.63
N PHE A 3 8.87 -3.40 -8.40
CA PHE A 3 7.97 -3.31 -7.24
C PHE A 3 7.97 -1.90 -6.68
N GLU A 4 6.85 -1.51 -6.08
CA GLU A 4 6.81 -0.38 -5.16
C GLU A 4 6.81 -0.91 -3.74
N LEU A 5 7.85 -0.59 -2.99
CA LEU A 5 7.91 -0.81 -1.55
C LEU A 5 7.39 0.46 -0.88
N ARG A 6 6.24 0.34 -0.22
CA ARG A 6 5.60 1.47 0.44
C ARG A 6 5.61 1.26 1.95
N GLN A 7 6.00 2.30 2.66
CA GLN A 7 6.07 2.28 4.13
C GLN A 7 5.28 3.45 4.68
N TYR A 8 4.37 3.15 5.60
CA TYR A 8 3.51 4.13 6.25
C TYR A 8 3.70 4.09 7.75
N ASN A 9 3.55 5.26 8.38
CA ASN A 9 3.47 5.35 9.84
C ASN A 9 2.00 5.42 10.22
N ILE A 10 1.53 4.40 10.93
CA ILE A 10 0.16 4.34 11.43
C ILE A 10 0.05 5.28 12.64
N LYS A 11 -1.02 6.08 12.69
CA LYS A 11 -1.26 6.96 13.81
C LYS A 11 -1.48 6.18 15.11
N SER A 12 -1.11 6.77 16.23
CA SER A 12 -1.20 6.12 17.54
C SER A 12 -2.59 5.54 17.80
N GLY A 13 -2.63 4.26 18.18
CA GLY A 13 -3.86 3.55 18.48
C GLY A 13 -4.71 3.13 17.29
N GLN A 14 -4.26 3.36 16.06
CA GLN A 14 -5.06 3.12 14.87
C GLN A 14 -4.70 1.85 14.09
N ARG A 15 -3.80 1.01 14.60
CA ARG A 15 -3.37 -0.18 13.87
C ARG A 15 -4.52 -1.09 13.49
N LYS A 16 -5.40 -1.40 14.43
CA LYS A 16 -6.54 -2.30 14.17
C LYS A 16 -7.44 -1.72 13.08
N ASN A 17 -7.75 -0.44 13.17
CA ASN A 17 -8.61 0.23 12.18
C ASN A 17 -7.93 0.29 10.81
N TRP A 18 -6.62 0.54 10.77
CA TRP A 18 -5.86 0.57 9.53
C TRP A 18 -5.82 -0.80 8.85
N VAL A 19 -5.48 -1.85 9.59
CA VAL A 19 -5.44 -3.21 9.05
C VAL A 19 -6.81 -3.62 8.54
N GLN A 20 -7.87 -3.31 9.28
CA GLN A 20 -9.24 -3.61 8.86
C GLN A 20 -9.59 -2.90 7.56
N LEU A 21 -9.27 -1.60 7.43
CA LEU A 21 -9.53 -0.84 6.21
C LEU A 21 -8.77 -1.44 5.01
N MET A 22 -7.50 -1.80 5.20
CA MET A 22 -6.69 -2.42 4.15
C MET A 22 -7.27 -3.77 3.74
N GLU A 23 -7.51 -4.67 4.70
CA GLU A 23 -7.93 -6.05 4.42
C GLU A 23 -9.34 -6.13 3.85
N GLU A 24 -10.26 -5.31 4.34
CA GLU A 24 -11.67 -5.42 3.98
C GLU A 24 -12.08 -4.52 2.81
N GLU A 25 -11.36 -3.43 2.56
CA GLU A 25 -11.79 -2.45 1.56
C GLU A 25 -10.71 -2.08 0.55
N ILE A 26 -9.53 -1.63 0.97
CA ILE A 26 -8.52 -1.12 0.04
C ILE A 26 -7.92 -2.25 -0.82
N LEU A 27 -7.44 -3.33 -0.20
CA LEU A 27 -6.86 -4.44 -0.94
C LEU A 27 -7.87 -5.08 -1.90
N PRO A 28 -9.10 -5.43 -1.47
CA PRO A 28 -10.09 -5.96 -2.40
C PRO A 28 -10.39 -5.03 -3.57
N PHE A 29 -10.50 -3.73 -3.31
CA PHE A 29 -10.76 -2.75 -4.36
C PHE A 29 -9.60 -2.70 -5.36
N GLN A 30 -8.36 -2.61 -4.89
CA GLN A 30 -7.19 -2.54 -5.76
C GLN A 30 -7.00 -3.83 -6.56
N LEU A 31 -7.19 -4.99 -5.93
CA LEU A 31 -7.12 -6.28 -6.61
C LEU A 31 -8.20 -6.38 -7.71
N SER A 32 -9.39 -5.86 -7.45
CA SER A 32 -10.46 -5.87 -8.45
C SER A 32 -10.12 -5.05 -9.70
N LYS A 33 -9.20 -4.08 -9.58
CA LYS A 33 -8.73 -3.24 -10.68
C LYS A 33 -7.50 -3.82 -11.38
N GLY A 34 -6.97 -4.93 -10.90
CA GLY A 34 -5.80 -5.57 -11.48
C GLY A 34 -4.47 -5.28 -10.80
N MET A 35 -4.48 -4.57 -9.67
CA MET A 35 -3.26 -4.40 -8.87
C MET A 35 -2.75 -5.75 -8.38
N VAL A 36 -1.43 -5.93 -8.38
CA VAL A 36 -0.78 -7.12 -7.83
C VAL A 36 -0.09 -6.72 -6.53
N VAL A 37 -0.61 -7.19 -5.41
CA VAL A 37 -0.05 -6.97 -4.08
C VAL A 37 0.63 -8.25 -3.63
N VAL A 38 1.95 -8.21 -3.49
CA VAL A 38 2.73 -9.40 -3.15
C VAL A 38 3.01 -9.53 -1.65
N GLY A 39 2.74 -8.48 -0.88
CA GLY A 39 2.89 -8.54 0.56
C GLY A 39 2.23 -7.36 1.25
N SER A 40 1.78 -7.58 2.48
CA SER A 40 1.13 -6.60 3.34
C SER A 40 1.53 -6.94 4.77
N PHE A 41 2.21 -6.02 5.45
CA PHE A 41 2.89 -6.31 6.70
C PHE A 41 2.69 -5.19 7.72
N VAL A 42 2.70 -5.55 8.99
CA VAL A 42 2.83 -4.60 10.10
C VAL A 42 4.11 -4.90 10.86
N SER A 43 4.69 -3.88 11.51
CA SER A 43 5.86 -4.09 12.36
C SER A 43 5.51 -5.04 13.51
N GLU A 44 6.44 -5.95 13.83
CA GLU A 44 6.24 -6.89 14.92
C GLU A 44 6.27 -6.18 16.28
N ASN A 45 7.20 -5.25 16.44
CA ASN A 45 7.45 -4.60 17.73
C ASN A 45 7.17 -3.10 17.66
N LEU A 46 6.06 -2.67 18.28
CA LEU A 46 5.63 -1.27 18.30
C LEU A 46 6.61 -0.35 19.04
N ASP A 47 7.27 -0.86 20.08
CA ASP A 47 8.12 -0.04 20.94
C ASP A 47 9.42 0.36 20.25
N GLU A 48 9.96 -0.51 19.41
CA GLU A 48 11.23 -0.29 18.71
C GLU A 48 11.06 0.39 17.36
N ASP A 49 10.11 -0.09 16.58
CA ASP A 49 9.96 0.29 15.17
C ASP A 49 8.87 1.34 14.94
N GLY A 50 8.17 1.74 16.00
CA GLY A 50 6.95 2.51 15.87
C GLY A 50 5.85 1.63 15.30
N ASP A 51 4.81 2.23 14.77
CA ASP A 51 3.68 1.49 14.19
C ASP A 51 3.75 1.58 12.66
N LEU A 52 4.50 0.67 12.07
CA LEU A 52 4.73 0.65 10.62
C LEU A 52 3.76 -0.29 9.93
N TYR A 53 3.33 0.15 8.76
CA TYR A 53 2.69 -0.69 7.75
C TYR A 53 3.56 -0.70 6.50
N VAL A 54 3.80 -1.89 5.95
CA VAL A 54 4.63 -2.05 4.75
C VAL A 54 3.88 -2.91 3.75
N TRP A 55 3.82 -2.48 2.49
CA TRP A 55 3.26 -3.32 1.45
C TRP A 55 4.06 -3.20 0.16
N LEU A 56 4.02 -4.27 -0.63
CA LEU A 56 4.68 -4.37 -1.92
C LEU A 56 3.66 -4.59 -3.02
N ARG A 57 3.73 -3.75 -4.07
CA ARG A 57 2.95 -3.92 -5.28
C ARG A 57 3.87 -4.16 -6.46
N ARG A 58 3.47 -5.06 -7.35
CA ARG A 58 4.25 -5.43 -8.53
C ARG A 58 3.64 -4.83 -9.79
N PHE A 59 4.49 -4.26 -10.65
CA PHE A 59 4.08 -3.69 -11.94
C PHE A 59 4.96 -4.26 -13.06
N GLU A 60 4.35 -4.55 -14.20
CA GLU A 60 5.07 -5.03 -15.38
C GLU A 60 5.82 -3.90 -16.09
N SER A 61 5.30 -2.68 -16.03
CA SER A 61 5.86 -1.52 -16.72
C SER A 61 5.34 -0.23 -16.11
N GLU A 62 5.96 0.88 -16.46
CA GLU A 62 5.46 2.20 -16.09
C GLU A 62 4.08 2.48 -16.69
N ALA A 63 3.85 2.08 -17.93
CA ALA A 63 2.57 2.26 -18.58
C ALA A 63 1.45 1.52 -17.83
N GLN A 64 1.71 0.27 -17.43
CA GLN A 64 0.75 -0.49 -16.63
C GLN A 64 0.49 0.18 -15.29
N ARG A 65 1.54 0.65 -14.63
CA ARG A 65 1.39 1.35 -13.35
C ARG A 65 0.50 2.57 -13.50
N GLU A 66 0.72 3.39 -14.51
CA GLU A 66 -0.08 4.58 -14.76
C GLU A 66 -1.55 4.25 -15.02
N ASP A 67 -1.82 3.20 -15.81
CA ASP A 67 -3.19 2.75 -16.08
C ASP A 67 -3.88 2.26 -14.81
N LEU A 68 -3.19 1.48 -13.99
CA LEU A 68 -3.73 0.98 -12.73
C LEU A 68 -3.97 2.12 -11.73
N TYR A 69 -3.08 3.10 -11.67
CA TYR A 69 -3.24 4.27 -10.81
C TYR A 69 -4.50 5.06 -11.21
N ARG A 70 -4.73 5.25 -12.49
CA ARG A 70 -5.97 5.89 -12.95
C ARG A 70 -7.19 5.08 -12.54
N SER A 71 -7.15 3.77 -12.74
CA SER A 71 -8.28 2.88 -12.44
C SER A 71 -8.63 2.83 -10.96
N VAL A 72 -7.66 3.09 -10.07
CA VAL A 72 -7.86 3.08 -8.61
C VAL A 72 -8.11 4.48 -8.09
N TYR A 73 -7.16 5.40 -8.32
CA TYR A 73 -7.09 6.66 -7.60
C TYR A 73 -7.92 7.79 -8.22
N GLU A 74 -8.33 7.65 -9.47
CA GLU A 74 -9.19 8.63 -10.14
C GLU A 74 -10.69 8.28 -10.04
N THR A 75 -11.04 7.24 -9.28
CA THR A 75 -12.43 6.88 -9.04
C THR A 75 -13.04 7.71 -7.91
N ASP A 76 -14.36 7.89 -7.94
CA ASP A 76 -15.09 8.55 -6.86
C ASP A 76 -14.99 7.73 -5.56
N HIS A 77 -14.99 6.41 -5.67
CA HIS A 77 -14.86 5.51 -4.52
C HIS A 77 -13.56 5.79 -3.75
N TRP A 78 -12.46 6.03 -4.47
CA TRP A 78 -11.21 6.39 -3.81
C TRP A 78 -11.24 7.83 -3.29
N LYS A 79 -11.57 8.78 -4.15
CA LYS A 79 -11.50 10.22 -3.82
C LYS A 79 -12.43 10.63 -2.71
N ASP A 80 -13.65 10.08 -2.70
CA ASP A 80 -14.71 10.50 -1.78
C ASP A 80 -14.83 9.60 -0.55
N ASN A 81 -14.30 8.39 -0.59
CA ASN A 81 -14.44 7.41 0.49
C ASN A 81 -13.10 6.92 1.03
N LEU A 82 -12.39 6.08 0.27
CA LEU A 82 -11.20 5.40 0.80
C LEU A 82 -10.04 6.36 1.08
N GLY A 83 -9.75 7.28 0.16
CA GLY A 83 -8.65 8.24 0.31
C GLY A 83 -8.73 9.07 1.58
N PRO A 84 -9.86 9.73 1.86
CA PRO A 84 -10.00 10.51 3.11
C PRO A 84 -9.82 9.67 4.36
N ARG A 85 -10.30 8.42 4.37
CA ARG A 85 -10.15 7.52 5.51
C ARG A 85 -8.70 7.11 5.74
N VAL A 86 -7.92 6.94 4.68
CA VAL A 86 -6.47 6.70 4.80
C VAL A 86 -5.81 7.80 5.61
N GLY A 87 -6.09 9.07 5.29
CA GLY A 87 -5.49 10.22 5.98
C GLY A 87 -5.88 10.34 7.46
N GLU A 88 -6.97 9.71 7.88
CA GLU A 88 -7.34 9.66 9.28
C GLU A 88 -6.52 8.67 10.08
N LEU A 89 -5.95 7.65 9.43
CA LEU A 89 -5.33 6.51 10.08
C LEU A 89 -3.81 6.46 9.97
N ILE A 90 -3.24 7.06 8.92
CA ILE A 90 -1.78 7.11 8.73
C ILE A 90 -1.30 8.55 8.60
N ASP A 91 -0.01 8.76 8.85
CA ASP A 91 0.64 10.05 8.65
C ASP A 91 1.10 10.17 7.20
N ARG A 92 0.33 10.93 6.39
CA ARG A 92 0.63 11.11 4.95
C ARG A 92 1.97 11.78 4.70
N GLU A 93 2.46 12.59 5.63
CA GLU A 93 3.73 13.29 5.46
C GLU A 93 4.94 12.36 5.60
N LYS A 94 4.73 11.19 6.19
CA LYS A 94 5.78 10.19 6.42
C LYS A 94 5.67 8.97 5.50
N ILE A 95 4.94 9.08 4.41
CA ILE A 95 4.87 8.00 3.43
C ILE A 95 6.20 7.90 2.68
N SER A 96 6.78 6.70 2.66
CA SER A 96 7.99 6.40 1.89
C SER A 96 7.66 5.42 0.76
N VAL A 97 8.08 5.74 -0.45
CA VAL A 97 7.89 4.88 -1.62
C VAL A 97 9.24 4.66 -2.29
N THR A 98 9.64 3.41 -2.43
CA THR A 98 10.89 3.03 -3.08
C THR A 98 10.59 2.04 -4.21
N ARG A 99 11.06 2.34 -5.41
CA ARG A 99 11.02 1.37 -6.51
C ARG A 99 12.20 0.44 -6.40
N ILE A 100 11.93 -0.85 -6.45
CA ILE A 100 12.96 -1.88 -6.36
C ILE A 100 12.77 -2.91 -7.45
N VAL A 101 13.87 -3.52 -7.88
CA VAL A 101 13.86 -4.60 -8.87
C VAL A 101 14.51 -5.83 -8.24
N PRO A 102 13.99 -7.04 -8.54
CA PRO A 102 14.56 -8.25 -7.94
C PRO A 102 15.95 -8.54 -8.52
N THR A 103 16.85 -9.03 -7.67
CA THR A 103 18.11 -9.59 -8.13
C THR A 103 17.88 -10.99 -8.73
N PRO A 104 18.84 -11.54 -9.51
CA PRO A 104 18.61 -12.81 -10.23
C PRO A 104 18.18 -14.00 -9.38
N LYS A 105 18.53 -14.03 -8.09
CA LYS A 105 18.19 -15.13 -7.20
C LYS A 105 17.03 -14.82 -6.25
N SER A 106 16.35 -13.70 -6.44
CA SER A 106 15.20 -13.37 -5.62
C SER A 106 14.05 -14.35 -5.87
N ILE A 107 13.44 -14.84 -4.80
CA ILE A 107 12.23 -15.68 -4.88
C ILE A 107 11.05 -14.82 -5.32
N ILE A 108 10.95 -13.60 -4.79
CA ILE A 108 9.90 -12.64 -5.16
C ILE A 108 10.36 -11.93 -6.44
N ARG A 109 9.55 -12.09 -7.48
CA ARG A 109 9.82 -11.44 -8.77
C ARG A 109 8.54 -11.13 -9.54
#